data_7b1e3c4ddb98b7a799fbfb563b00962f
#
_entry.id   7b1e3c4ddb98b7a799fbfb563b00962f
#
_cell.length_a   1.000
_cell.length_b   1.000
_cell.length_c   1.000
_cell.angle_alpha   90.00
_cell.angle_beta   90.00
_cell.angle_gamma   90.00
#
_symmetry.space_group_name_H-M   'P 1'
#
loop_
_entity.id
_entity.type
_entity.pdbx_description
1 polymer ?
#
loop_
_entity_poly.entity_id
_entity_poly.type
_entity_poly.pdbx_seq_one_letter_code
_entity_poly.pdbx_strand_id
1 'polypeptide(L)'
;MVEWIISDGFTDYPQAVAWMEARATAIAQGSANEAVWLVEHPPIYTAGTSAKPADLTDPNRFPVFNSKRGGQYTYHGPGQRVAYVLLDVGARGRDVR
;
A
#
# COMPACT_ATOMS: atom_id res chain seq x y z
N MET A 1 6.83 -5.64 19.17
CA MET A 1 5.88 -4.52 19.36
C MET A 1 5.48 -3.95 18.02
N VAL A 2 4.22 -3.66 17.84
CA VAL A 2 3.72 -3.06 16.59
C VAL A 2 3.60 -1.56 16.78
N GLU A 3 4.19 -0.81 15.87
CA GLU A 3 4.11 0.64 15.86
C GLU A 3 2.90 1.09 15.04
N TRP A 4 2.09 1.99 15.60
CA TRP A 4 0.95 2.57 14.89
C TRP A 4 1.32 3.96 14.40
N ILE A 5 1.19 4.17 13.09
CA ILE A 5 1.55 5.44 12.45
C ILE A 5 0.31 5.98 11.75
N ILE A 6 -0.02 7.22 12.02
CA ILE A 6 -1.17 7.89 11.40
C ILE A 6 -0.64 9.14 10.70
N SER A 7 -0.84 9.21 9.40
CA SER A 7 -0.45 10.38 8.60
C SER A 7 -1.64 11.31 8.41
N ASP A 8 -1.41 12.60 8.59
CA ASP A 8 -2.40 13.63 8.30
C ASP A 8 -2.31 14.06 6.84
N GLY A 9 -3.45 14.42 6.26
CA GLY A 9 -3.51 14.85 4.89
C GLY A 9 -3.31 13.70 3.91
N PHE A 10 -3.02 14.04 2.66
CA PHE A 10 -2.84 13.03 1.63
C PHE A 10 -1.38 12.62 1.51
N THR A 11 -1.17 11.33 1.31
CA THR A 11 0.17 10.75 1.10
C THR A 11 0.27 10.29 -0.33
N ASP A 12 1.32 10.72 -1.04
CA ASP A 12 1.55 10.28 -2.41
C ASP A 12 1.80 8.77 -2.44
N TYR A 13 1.19 8.09 -3.40
CA TYR A 13 1.30 6.64 -3.50
C TYR A 13 2.75 6.17 -3.72
N PRO A 14 3.53 6.76 -4.65
CA PRO A 14 4.94 6.36 -4.81
C PRO A 14 5.78 6.54 -3.54
N GLN A 15 5.55 7.63 -2.79
CA GLN A 15 6.24 7.83 -1.52
C GLN A 15 5.85 6.77 -0.50
N ALA A 16 4.57 6.40 -0.46
CA ALA A 16 4.08 5.37 0.44
C ALA A 16 4.73 4.01 0.12
N VAL A 17 4.81 3.67 -1.16
CA VAL A 17 5.43 2.40 -1.58
C VAL A 17 6.90 2.38 -1.20
N ALA A 18 7.64 3.45 -1.45
CA ALA A 18 9.06 3.53 -1.08
C ALA A 18 9.26 3.38 0.42
N TRP A 19 8.44 4.04 1.22
CA TRP A 19 8.50 3.94 2.67
C TRP A 19 8.22 2.50 3.13
N MET A 20 7.19 1.87 2.56
CA MET A 20 6.82 0.50 2.93
C MET A 20 7.90 -0.50 2.56
N GLU A 21 8.53 -0.35 1.40
CA GLU A 21 9.62 -1.24 0.98
C GLU A 21 10.82 -1.12 1.91
N ALA A 22 11.20 0.10 2.27
CA ALA A 22 12.29 0.34 3.21
C ALA A 22 11.97 -0.23 4.59
N ARG A 23 10.75 -0.02 5.07
CA ARG A 23 10.33 -0.53 6.38
C ARG A 23 10.29 -2.05 6.40
N ALA A 24 9.75 -2.68 5.35
CA ALA A 24 9.69 -4.13 5.25
C ALA A 24 11.07 -4.75 5.29
N THR A 25 12.04 -4.14 4.60
CA THR A 25 13.44 -4.60 4.64
C THR A 25 14.01 -4.48 6.05
N ALA A 26 13.78 -3.36 6.72
CA ALA A 26 14.27 -3.14 8.07
C ALA A 26 13.65 -4.11 9.08
N ILE A 27 12.36 -4.40 8.93
CA ILE A 27 11.68 -5.39 9.78
C ILE A 27 12.30 -6.78 9.58
N ALA A 28 12.52 -7.18 8.33
CA ALA A 28 13.11 -8.48 8.02
C ALA A 28 14.53 -8.61 8.58
N GLN A 29 15.27 -7.51 8.66
CA GLN A 29 16.62 -7.48 9.23
C GLN A 29 16.63 -7.36 10.75
N GLY A 30 15.48 -7.19 11.38
CA GLY A 30 15.37 -7.01 12.82
C GLY A 30 15.75 -5.62 13.31
N SER A 31 15.89 -4.65 12.41
CA SER A 31 16.31 -3.29 12.77
C SER A 31 15.14 -2.31 12.96
N ALA A 32 13.91 -2.73 12.70
CA ALA A 32 12.73 -1.91 12.90
C ALA A 32 11.56 -2.74 13.42
N ASN A 33 10.65 -2.08 14.11
CA ASN A 33 9.42 -2.70 14.58
C ASN A 33 8.44 -2.93 13.43
N GLU A 34 7.59 -3.93 13.58
CA GLU A 34 6.40 -4.07 12.74
C GLU A 34 5.55 -2.81 12.84
N ALA A 35 4.76 -2.53 11.82
CA ALA A 35 4.00 -1.29 11.78
C ALA A 35 2.62 -1.48 11.15
N VAL A 36 1.67 -0.70 11.63
CA VAL A 36 0.39 -0.46 10.96
C VAL A 36 0.34 1.04 10.65
N TRP A 37 0.23 1.36 9.36
CA TRP A 37 0.29 2.74 8.89
C TRP A 37 -1.03 3.13 8.24
N LEU A 38 -1.69 4.13 8.81
CA LEU A 38 -2.97 4.62 8.34
C LEU A 38 -2.76 5.89 7.52
N VAL A 39 -3.19 5.87 6.26
CA VAL A 39 -3.01 6.99 5.32
C VAL A 39 -4.27 7.24 4.51
N GLU A 40 -4.34 8.41 3.90
CA GLU A 40 -5.26 8.71 2.80
C GLU A 40 -4.44 9.07 1.57
N HIS A 41 -4.84 8.60 0.41
CA HIS A 41 -4.23 8.99 -0.85
C HIS A 41 -5.07 10.04 -1.56
N PRO A 42 -4.45 10.92 -2.38
CA PRO A 42 -5.23 11.69 -3.34
C PRO A 42 -5.92 10.74 -4.32
N PRO A 43 -6.88 11.22 -5.13
CA PRO A 43 -7.59 10.33 -6.06
C PRO A 43 -6.62 9.63 -7.01
N ILE A 44 -6.57 8.30 -6.92
CA ILE A 44 -5.68 7.46 -7.73
C ILE A 44 -6.36 6.13 -8.04
N TYR A 45 -5.86 5.47 -9.09
CA TYR A 45 -6.12 4.05 -9.32
C TYR A 45 -4.84 3.26 -9.09
N THR A 46 -4.98 2.07 -8.51
CA THR A 46 -3.89 1.09 -8.50
C THR A 46 -4.28 -0.07 -9.42
N ALA A 47 -3.34 -0.47 -10.28
CA ALA A 47 -3.56 -1.54 -11.24
C ALA A 47 -2.83 -2.80 -10.77
N GLY A 48 -3.57 -3.85 -10.48
CA GLY A 48 -3.01 -5.16 -10.16
C GLY A 48 -2.58 -5.91 -11.41
N THR A 49 -2.04 -7.11 -11.22
CA THR A 49 -1.49 -7.91 -12.34
C THR A 49 -2.54 -8.36 -13.33
N SER A 50 -3.82 -8.39 -12.94
CA SER A 50 -4.93 -8.75 -13.82
C SER A 50 -5.66 -7.56 -14.41
N ALA A 51 -5.16 -6.33 -14.19
CA ALA A 51 -5.82 -5.12 -14.67
C ALA A 51 -5.70 -5.01 -16.19
N LYS A 52 -6.80 -4.63 -16.83
CA LYS A 52 -6.87 -4.40 -18.27
C LYS A 52 -7.28 -2.96 -18.52
N PRO A 53 -6.60 -2.22 -19.41
CA PRO A 53 -6.96 -0.82 -19.68
C PRO A 53 -8.42 -0.61 -20.05
N ALA A 54 -9.03 -1.60 -20.70
CA ALA A 54 -10.45 -1.52 -21.07
C ALA A 54 -11.40 -1.51 -19.88
N ASP A 55 -10.93 -1.89 -18.70
CA ASP A 55 -11.75 -1.90 -17.48
C ASP A 55 -11.95 -0.49 -16.90
N LEU A 56 -11.20 0.50 -17.35
CA LEU A 56 -11.35 1.88 -16.92
C LEU A 56 -12.28 2.63 -17.91
N THR A 57 -13.36 3.17 -17.39
CA THR A 57 -14.29 3.97 -18.20
C THR A 57 -13.71 5.33 -18.57
N ASP A 58 -12.87 5.88 -17.72
CA ASP A 58 -12.17 7.14 -17.97
C ASP A 58 -10.71 7.01 -17.53
N PRO A 59 -9.85 6.49 -18.42
CA PRO A 59 -8.47 6.16 -18.04
C PRO A 59 -7.59 7.38 -17.73
N ASN A 60 -8.04 8.58 -18.10
CA ASN A 60 -7.28 9.80 -17.87
C ASN A 60 -7.77 10.60 -16.66
N ARG A 61 -8.77 10.12 -15.96
CA ARG A 61 -9.40 10.86 -14.87
C ARG A 61 -8.48 11.00 -13.67
N PHE A 62 -7.82 9.91 -13.30
CA PHE A 62 -6.90 9.88 -12.15
C PHE A 62 -5.61 9.18 -12.53
N PRO A 63 -4.50 9.51 -11.84
CA PRO A 63 -3.25 8.77 -12.04
C PRO A 63 -3.45 7.27 -11.78
N VAL A 64 -2.74 6.46 -12.54
CA VAL A 64 -2.75 5.00 -12.39
C VAL A 64 -1.35 4.55 -11.99
N PHE A 65 -1.25 3.81 -10.90
CA PHE A 65 0.00 3.24 -10.44
C PHE A 65 -0.08 1.72 -10.47
N ASN A 66 0.96 1.08 -10.98
CA ASN A 66 1.03 -0.37 -11.00
C ASN A 66 1.31 -0.91 -9.59
N SER A 67 0.55 -1.91 -9.21
CA SER A 67 0.73 -2.63 -7.95
C SER A 67 1.25 -4.02 -8.26
N LYS A 68 2.13 -4.54 -7.42
CA LYS A 68 2.65 -5.91 -7.58
C LYS A 68 1.67 -6.96 -7.09
N ARG A 69 0.58 -6.55 -6.48
CA ARG A 69 -0.45 -7.49 -6.02
C ARG A 69 -1.30 -7.94 -7.20
N GLY A 70 -1.92 -9.11 -7.06
CA GLY A 70 -2.91 -9.56 -8.02
C GLY A 70 -4.16 -8.68 -7.98
N GLY A 71 -5.07 -8.94 -8.93
CA GLY A 71 -6.33 -8.23 -9.02
C GLY A 71 -6.36 -7.21 -10.15
N GLN A 72 -7.46 -6.48 -10.19
CA GLN A 72 -7.76 -5.51 -11.23
C GLN A 72 -7.48 -4.09 -10.72
N TYR A 73 -8.21 -3.12 -11.22
CA TYR A 73 -8.07 -1.74 -10.75
C TYR A 73 -8.78 -1.54 -9.43
N THR A 74 -8.18 -0.74 -8.56
CA THR A 74 -8.78 -0.31 -7.31
C THR A 74 -8.69 1.21 -7.23
N TYR A 75 -9.78 1.86 -6.86
CA TYR A 75 -9.79 3.28 -6.62
C TYR A 75 -9.44 3.58 -5.17
N HIS A 76 -8.59 4.58 -4.96
CA HIS A 76 -8.31 5.16 -3.64
C HIS A 76 -8.49 6.67 -3.73
N GLY A 77 -9.04 7.28 -2.70
CA GLY A 77 -9.24 8.72 -2.73
C GLY A 77 -9.66 9.31 -1.39
N PRO A 78 -9.99 10.60 -1.38
CA PRO A 78 -10.39 11.28 -0.16
C PRO A 78 -11.57 10.58 0.52
N GLY A 79 -11.50 10.51 1.85
CA GLY A 79 -12.50 9.84 2.66
C GLY A 79 -12.25 8.35 2.84
N GLN A 80 -11.30 7.76 2.10
CA GLN A 80 -10.91 6.37 2.25
C GLN A 80 -9.61 6.28 3.03
N ARG A 81 -9.66 5.71 4.21
CA ARG A 81 -8.46 5.46 4.98
C ARG A 81 -7.91 4.08 4.66
N VAL A 82 -6.65 4.04 4.27
CA VAL A 82 -5.95 2.80 3.93
C VAL A 82 -5.06 2.41 5.09
N ALA A 83 -5.11 1.14 5.48
CA ALA A 83 -4.23 0.59 6.50
C ALA A 83 -3.20 -0.32 5.83
N TYR A 84 -1.94 0.07 5.90
CA TYR A 84 -0.84 -0.78 5.46
C TYR A 84 -0.27 -1.53 6.66
N VAL A 85 -0.31 -2.85 6.60
CA VAL A 85 0.11 -3.72 7.70
C VAL A 85 1.44 -4.37 7.32
N LEU A 86 2.48 -4.06 8.09
CA LEU A 86 3.85 -4.49 7.82
C LEU A 86 4.31 -5.39 8.97
N LEU A 87 4.36 -6.69 8.71
CA LEU A 87 4.63 -7.70 9.71
C LEU A 87 5.87 -8.50 9.36
N ASP A 88 6.52 -9.06 10.38
CA ASP A 88 7.62 -10.00 10.21
C ASP A 88 7.05 -11.40 9.99
N VAL A 89 6.87 -11.76 8.73
CA VAL A 89 6.31 -13.04 8.33
C VAL A 89 7.16 -14.20 8.82
N GLY A 90 8.49 -14.05 8.79
CA GLY A 90 9.40 -15.07 9.27
C GLY A 90 9.23 -15.35 10.76
N ALA A 91 9.16 -14.29 11.57
CA ALA A 91 8.96 -14.42 13.00
C ALA A 91 7.57 -14.98 13.36
N ARG A 92 6.60 -14.77 12.49
CA ARG A 92 5.23 -15.25 12.70
C ARG A 92 4.97 -16.62 12.09
N GLY A 93 6.03 -17.36 11.69
CA GLY A 93 5.92 -18.73 11.20
C GLY A 93 5.45 -18.84 9.76
N ARG A 94 5.41 -17.75 9.02
CA ARG A 94 5.04 -17.71 7.59
C ARG A 94 3.63 -18.20 7.29
N ASP A 95 2.78 -18.26 8.28
CA ASP A 95 1.40 -18.68 8.09
C ASP A 95 0.53 -17.46 7.80
N VAL A 96 0.71 -16.92 6.61
CA VAL A 96 0.02 -15.69 6.18
C VAL A 96 -0.92 -16.02 5.04
N ARG A 97 -2.14 -15.61 5.18
CA ARG A 97 -3.19 -15.80 4.18
C ARG A 97 -3.74 -14.45 3.74
#